data_dd547c5e51363746ab0beaeab5896f71
#
_entry.id   dd547c5e51363746ab0beaeab5896f71
#
_cell.length_a   1.000
_cell.length_b   1.000
_cell.length_c   1.000
_cell.angle_alpha   90.00
_cell.angle_beta   90.00
_cell.angle_gamma   90.00
#
_symmetry.space_group_name_H-M   'P 1'
#
loop_
_entity.id
_entity.type
_entity.pdbx_description
1 polymer ?
#
loop_
_entity_poly.entity_id
_entity_poly.type
_entity_poly.pdbx_seq_one_letter_code
_entity_poly.pdbx_strand_id
1 'polypeptide(L)'
;MKNNVVFFFVDSVTWNYVGKNRAGVSSTPFLDSLKDESITTTNLYSHAPYTDAATRSLFTGRNCLDDYGYFFRTNTSPINHYKAFHDQGYETYDFNYPFYIIGDKQNENIDHRCYNSSFFFPSEWGGVFKYYSELVKERELAETEYVLLEKRIKLMFEAWLRYLRDMLEVPETSLMHSKVLESYDAKQSFALLEKEYDKFTLTPREYINALLSDGEESILFKIDPSTVSTYIDKDFLNKYVVKNYASLFKKIKRNNLKANALQNFPSFKRVLFALKKYLKTKDSSNFLFLENYVGSLFPLELMMKRWGEKTWQNNHPARTVYDTALKFLENRDGDKPFYFYMNAEEPHNNIAFFSYDTQDKAVIDEEMKMLEEYVDKLGTNFRGNLIYLLSIRYTDYCIERFCNSLKEKGLWDKTTILAVADHGTSYSYYPIHNNRVNCFDDECYHIPMLLRHPGLKGKVITSYQQSKDVLPTLMDVVGLPICSEFKGKSMLTESAPRTCVVSEYMGPGCPDMINREVWFSCRDEHYIVAYKVGLNVDFESGDLAEVYDLKKDPEGYYNINDKIGREEIGYLLDAIKQRWLEIKEETSDFLQNISK
;
A
#
# COMPACT_ATOMS: atom_id res chain seq x y z
N MET A 1 9.55 -7.13 31.97
CA MET A 1 10.20 -7.45 30.71
C MET A 1 9.40 -6.76 29.59
N LYS A 2 10.07 -6.24 28.57
CA LYS A 2 9.37 -5.67 27.40
C LYS A 2 8.74 -6.81 26.59
N ASN A 3 7.54 -6.60 26.07
CA ASN A 3 6.88 -7.56 25.18
C ASN A 3 7.52 -7.53 23.79
N ASN A 4 7.57 -8.67 23.13
CA ASN A 4 7.90 -8.74 21.71
C ASN A 4 6.82 -8.03 20.88
N VAL A 5 7.17 -7.61 19.68
CA VAL A 5 6.24 -6.97 18.75
C VAL A 5 6.31 -7.66 17.40
N VAL A 6 5.15 -8.02 16.87
CA VAL A 6 4.98 -8.52 15.50
C VAL A 6 4.06 -7.56 14.77
N PHE A 7 4.55 -6.98 13.69
CA PHE A 7 3.83 -6.09 12.82
C PHE A 7 3.53 -6.79 11.49
N PHE A 8 2.30 -7.23 11.33
CA PHE A 8 1.75 -7.68 10.06
C PHE A 8 1.27 -6.49 9.25
N PHE A 9 2.03 -6.10 8.28
CA PHE A 9 1.64 -5.14 7.27
C PHE A 9 0.90 -5.88 6.16
N VAL A 10 -0.34 -5.48 5.88
CA VAL A 10 -1.18 -6.14 4.88
C VAL A 10 -1.56 -5.12 3.81
N ASP A 11 -0.89 -5.21 2.67
CA ASP A 11 -1.00 -4.23 1.59
C ASP A 11 -2.40 -4.21 0.96
N SER A 12 -2.92 -3.01 0.75
CA SER A 12 -4.15 -2.75 -0.03
C SER A 12 -5.44 -3.35 0.56
N VAL A 13 -5.63 -3.35 1.87
CA VAL A 13 -6.85 -3.89 2.49
C VAL A 13 -7.85 -2.82 2.90
N THR A 14 -9.03 -2.89 2.31
CA THR A 14 -10.17 -2.01 2.63
C THR A 14 -10.91 -2.49 3.89
N TRP A 15 -11.25 -1.58 4.80
CA TRP A 15 -11.98 -1.87 6.03
C TRP A 15 -13.28 -2.65 5.80
N ASN A 16 -14.01 -2.32 4.74
CA ASN A 16 -15.27 -2.98 4.40
C ASN A 16 -15.15 -4.49 4.14
N TYR A 17 -13.95 -4.97 3.75
CA TYR A 17 -13.72 -6.38 3.43
C TYR A 17 -13.15 -7.19 4.59
N VAL A 18 -12.97 -6.59 5.77
CA VAL A 18 -12.43 -7.26 6.96
C VAL A 18 -13.54 -7.58 7.95
N GLY A 19 -13.46 -8.75 8.57
CA GLY A 19 -14.42 -9.19 9.58
C GLY A 19 -15.84 -9.25 9.03
N LYS A 20 -16.79 -8.80 9.84
CA LYS A 20 -18.23 -8.81 9.51
C LYS A 20 -18.72 -7.48 8.92
N ASN A 21 -17.82 -6.56 8.59
CA ASN A 21 -18.17 -5.17 8.30
C ASN A 21 -19.14 -5.02 7.11
N ARG A 22 -18.97 -5.82 6.05
CA ARG A 22 -19.80 -5.69 4.85
C ARG A 22 -20.99 -6.63 4.80
N ALA A 23 -20.74 -7.91 5.06
CA ALA A 23 -21.74 -8.97 4.83
C ALA A 23 -22.35 -9.55 6.10
N GLY A 24 -21.88 -9.15 7.28
CA GLY A 24 -22.27 -9.79 8.54
C GLY A 24 -21.69 -11.21 8.72
N VAL A 25 -20.91 -11.69 7.74
CA VAL A 25 -20.15 -12.95 7.78
C VAL A 25 -18.69 -12.60 7.87
N SER A 26 -17.93 -13.26 8.74
CA SER A 26 -16.50 -12.94 8.90
C SER A 26 -15.68 -13.41 7.70
N SER A 27 -14.99 -12.50 7.07
CA SER A 27 -13.95 -12.75 6.07
C SER A 27 -12.58 -13.00 6.69
N THR A 28 -12.38 -12.60 7.95
CA THR A 28 -11.14 -12.74 8.71
C THR A 28 -11.44 -13.34 10.10
N PRO A 29 -11.86 -14.62 10.18
CA PRO A 29 -12.34 -15.21 11.43
C PRO A 29 -11.28 -15.28 12.52
N PHE A 30 -10.01 -15.43 12.18
CA PHE A 30 -8.94 -15.42 13.19
C PHE A 30 -8.77 -14.03 13.80
N LEU A 31 -8.62 -12.98 13.00
CA LEU A 31 -8.53 -11.61 13.51
C LEU A 31 -9.80 -11.21 14.29
N ASP A 32 -10.98 -11.66 13.84
CA ASP A 32 -12.22 -11.44 14.60
C ASP A 32 -12.20 -12.12 15.97
N SER A 33 -11.58 -13.29 16.09
CA SER A 33 -11.44 -14.00 17.38
C SER A 33 -10.56 -13.29 18.39
N LEU A 34 -9.71 -12.36 17.96
CA LEU A 34 -8.81 -11.60 18.82
C LEU A 34 -9.42 -10.27 19.34
N LYS A 35 -10.61 -9.89 18.90
CA LYS A 35 -11.20 -8.56 19.21
C LYS A 35 -11.37 -8.29 20.71
N ASP A 36 -11.67 -9.31 21.50
CA ASP A 36 -11.88 -9.17 22.94
C ASP A 36 -10.60 -8.87 23.74
N GLU A 37 -9.44 -9.04 23.13
CA GLU A 37 -8.12 -8.71 23.69
C GLU A 37 -7.34 -7.70 22.79
N SER A 38 -8.05 -6.94 21.95
CA SER A 38 -7.47 -6.05 20.96
C SER A 38 -8.10 -4.67 20.93
N ILE A 39 -7.33 -3.68 20.51
CA ILE A 39 -7.85 -2.40 20.03
C ILE A 39 -8.17 -2.56 18.55
N THR A 40 -9.38 -2.18 18.15
CA THR A 40 -9.81 -2.08 16.75
C THR A 40 -10.36 -0.69 16.46
N THR A 41 -10.39 -0.30 15.20
CA THR A 41 -10.89 1.01 14.77
C THR A 41 -12.07 0.84 13.82
N THR A 42 -13.04 1.76 13.89
CA THR A 42 -14.12 1.86 12.90
C THR A 42 -13.94 3.03 11.94
N ASN A 43 -13.03 3.97 12.24
CA ASN A 43 -12.81 5.18 11.46
C ASN A 43 -11.30 5.52 11.37
N LEU A 44 -10.51 4.57 10.87
CA LEU A 44 -9.08 4.78 10.59
C LEU A 44 -8.90 5.02 9.09
N TYR A 45 -8.26 6.14 8.74
CA TYR A 45 -8.05 6.55 7.36
C TYR A 45 -6.57 6.67 7.01
N SER A 46 -6.23 6.17 5.82
CA SER A 46 -4.93 6.37 5.20
C SER A 46 -4.73 7.83 4.77
N HIS A 47 -3.48 8.29 4.68
CA HIS A 47 -3.16 9.59 4.11
C HIS A 47 -3.21 9.60 2.59
N ALA A 48 -3.03 8.45 1.94
CA ALA A 48 -2.94 8.34 0.49
C ALA A 48 -3.51 7.00 -0.02
N PRO A 49 -3.89 6.90 -1.31
CA PRO A 49 -4.55 5.72 -1.85
C PRO A 49 -3.60 4.68 -2.46
N TYR A 50 -2.29 4.79 -2.24
CA TYR A 50 -1.28 3.85 -2.74
C TYR A 50 -0.05 3.80 -1.84
N THR A 51 0.67 2.69 -1.91
CA THR A 51 1.69 2.27 -0.95
C THR A 51 2.81 3.29 -0.74
N ASP A 52 3.37 3.89 -1.79
CA ASP A 52 4.50 4.82 -1.68
C ASP A 52 4.25 5.99 -0.73
N ALA A 53 3.07 6.58 -0.82
CA ALA A 53 2.68 7.71 0.00
C ALA A 53 2.09 7.28 1.35
N ALA A 54 1.24 6.23 1.35
CA ALA A 54 0.56 5.76 2.55
C ALA A 54 1.55 5.21 3.59
N THR A 55 2.53 4.41 3.15
CA THR A 55 3.56 3.84 4.03
C THR A 55 4.47 4.89 4.65
N ARG A 56 4.71 6.00 3.95
CA ARG A 56 5.43 7.11 4.56
C ARG A 56 4.79 7.54 5.88
N SER A 57 3.47 7.72 5.89
CA SER A 57 2.75 8.10 7.10
C SER A 57 2.71 6.97 8.14
N LEU A 58 2.39 5.76 7.71
CA LEU A 58 2.28 4.61 8.60
C LEU A 58 3.60 4.26 9.29
N PHE A 59 4.73 4.36 8.58
CA PHE A 59 6.04 3.94 9.10
C PHE A 59 6.79 5.04 9.85
N THR A 60 6.38 6.29 9.70
CA THR A 60 7.07 7.41 10.35
C THR A 60 6.25 8.08 11.44
N GLY A 61 4.94 7.76 11.56
CA GLY A 61 4.04 8.45 12.46
C GLY A 61 3.87 9.95 12.13
N ARG A 62 4.12 10.33 10.86
CA ARG A 62 4.06 11.71 10.33
C ARG A 62 3.08 11.77 9.16
N ASN A 63 2.79 12.95 8.64
CA ASN A 63 1.98 13.03 7.42
C ASN A 63 2.81 12.61 6.19
N CYS A 64 2.15 12.21 5.10
CA CYS A 64 2.89 11.63 3.97
C CYS A 64 3.71 12.66 3.17
N LEU A 65 3.36 13.94 3.21
CA LEU A 65 4.10 15.01 2.54
C LEU A 65 5.05 15.81 3.46
N ASP A 66 5.20 15.42 4.73
CA ASP A 66 6.21 16.01 5.61
C ASP A 66 7.64 15.72 5.11
N ASP A 67 8.60 16.58 5.45
CA ASP A 67 10.03 16.42 5.16
C ASP A 67 10.31 16.15 3.66
N TYR A 68 9.67 16.87 2.78
CA TYR A 68 9.71 16.71 1.31
C TYR A 68 9.01 15.44 0.79
N GLY A 69 8.03 14.94 1.52
CA GLY A 69 7.16 13.86 1.10
C GLY A 69 7.87 12.53 0.84
N TYR A 70 7.27 11.73 -0.02
CA TYR A 70 7.76 10.39 -0.38
C TYR A 70 8.72 10.38 -1.60
N PHE A 71 9.23 11.53 -2.05
CA PHE A 71 10.25 11.59 -3.10
C PHE A 71 11.53 10.84 -2.69
N PHE A 72 11.90 10.92 -1.43
CA PHE A 72 13.02 10.20 -0.85
C PHE A 72 12.59 9.00 0.00
N ARG A 73 11.41 8.46 -0.26
CA ARG A 73 10.80 7.44 0.60
C ARG A 73 10.74 7.95 2.05
N THR A 74 11.17 7.14 2.99
CA THR A 74 11.23 7.52 4.41
C THR A 74 12.57 8.11 4.84
N ASN A 75 13.56 8.24 3.92
CA ASN A 75 14.94 8.65 4.26
C ASN A 75 15.09 10.07 4.79
N THR A 76 14.15 10.96 4.50
CA THR A 76 14.15 12.32 5.02
C THR A 76 13.47 12.45 6.38
N SER A 77 12.75 11.44 6.81
CA SER A 77 12.10 11.45 8.13
C SER A 77 13.11 11.30 9.27
N PRO A 78 12.98 12.06 10.36
CA PRO A 78 13.84 11.92 11.53
C PRO A 78 13.62 10.62 12.29
N ILE A 79 12.46 9.97 12.10
CA ILE A 79 12.02 8.77 12.80
C ILE A 79 11.32 7.79 11.85
N ASN A 80 11.46 6.51 12.13
CA ASN A 80 10.68 5.42 11.52
C ASN A 80 10.45 4.31 12.53
N HIS A 81 9.61 3.33 12.16
CA HIS A 81 9.24 2.24 13.06
C HIS A 81 10.43 1.38 13.54
N TYR A 82 11.44 1.13 12.69
CA TYR A 82 12.63 0.38 13.14
C TYR A 82 13.41 1.17 14.18
N LYS A 83 13.73 2.43 13.88
CA LYS A 83 14.45 3.30 14.80
C LYS A 83 13.70 3.44 16.12
N ALA A 84 12.39 3.58 16.10
CA ALA A 84 11.56 3.72 17.29
C ALA A 84 11.70 2.51 18.24
N PHE A 85 11.82 1.29 17.70
CA PHE A 85 12.00 0.07 18.50
C PHE A 85 13.47 -0.25 18.78
N HIS A 86 14.37 -0.08 17.81
CA HIS A 86 15.80 -0.31 17.99
C HIS A 86 16.39 0.57 19.10
N ASP A 87 16.06 1.87 19.14
CA ASP A 87 16.50 2.79 20.19
C ASP A 87 15.95 2.39 21.58
N GLN A 88 14.91 1.59 21.62
CA GLN A 88 14.38 1.00 22.85
C GLN A 88 14.98 -0.38 23.17
N GLY A 89 16.04 -0.81 22.46
CA GLY A 89 16.76 -2.05 22.72
C GLY A 89 16.07 -3.31 22.20
N TYR A 90 15.16 -3.19 21.24
CA TYR A 90 14.64 -4.33 20.50
C TYR A 90 15.66 -4.82 19.48
N GLU A 91 15.66 -6.12 19.24
CA GLU A 91 16.31 -6.72 18.08
C GLU A 91 15.33 -6.67 16.90
N THR A 92 15.71 -5.98 15.83
CA THR A 92 14.82 -5.63 14.73
C THR A 92 15.00 -6.52 13.50
N TYR A 93 13.89 -6.99 12.96
CA TYR A 93 13.85 -7.91 11.83
C TYR A 93 12.96 -7.34 10.74
N ASP A 94 13.47 -7.35 9.50
CA ASP A 94 12.77 -6.91 8.30
C ASP A 94 12.54 -8.07 7.34
N PHE A 95 11.27 -8.31 6.99
CA PHE A 95 10.85 -9.30 5.99
C PHE A 95 10.07 -8.60 4.88
N ASN A 96 10.77 -7.79 4.08
CA ASN A 96 10.14 -6.88 3.14
C ASN A 96 10.90 -6.77 1.82
N TYR A 97 10.49 -5.81 1.01
CA TYR A 97 11.19 -5.42 -0.21
C TYR A 97 12.56 -4.80 0.08
N PRO A 98 13.52 -5.00 -0.82
CA PRO A 98 14.89 -4.54 -0.59
C PRO A 98 15.06 -3.02 -0.49
N PHE A 99 14.19 -2.23 -1.14
CA PHE A 99 14.33 -0.77 -1.17
C PHE A 99 12.99 -0.04 -1.08
N TYR A 100 11.93 -0.69 -1.54
CA TYR A 100 10.68 -0.06 -1.90
C TYR A 100 10.07 0.83 -0.81
N ILE A 101 10.05 0.37 0.43
CA ILE A 101 9.41 1.06 1.53
C ILE A 101 10.43 1.74 2.45
N ILE A 102 11.52 1.05 2.72
CA ILE A 102 12.44 1.44 3.80
C ILE A 102 13.39 2.54 3.37
N GLY A 103 14.15 2.34 2.33
CA GLY A 103 15.26 3.21 1.96
C GLY A 103 16.49 3.02 2.82
N ASP A 104 17.61 3.63 2.41
CA ASP A 104 18.93 3.26 2.88
C ASP A 104 19.23 3.68 4.31
N LYS A 105 18.96 4.93 4.66
CA LYS A 105 19.25 5.47 6.01
C LYS A 105 18.60 4.70 7.15
N GLN A 106 17.48 4.02 6.89
CA GLN A 106 16.73 3.29 7.90
C GLN A 106 17.29 1.91 8.17
N ASN A 107 18.06 1.36 7.23
CA ASN A 107 18.68 0.05 7.39
C ASN A 107 19.72 0.01 8.53
N GLU A 108 20.20 1.15 9.00
CA GLU A 108 21.06 1.26 10.18
C GLU A 108 20.38 0.76 11.47
N ASN A 109 19.04 0.71 11.49
CA ASN A 109 18.23 0.30 12.62
C ASN A 109 17.58 -1.08 12.40
N ILE A 110 18.07 -1.87 11.43
CA ILE A 110 17.61 -3.21 11.16
C ILE A 110 18.76 -4.18 11.41
N ASP A 111 18.60 -5.01 12.43
CA ASP A 111 19.63 -6.00 12.78
C ASP A 111 19.64 -7.18 11.79
N HIS A 112 18.46 -7.62 11.35
CA HIS A 112 18.30 -8.76 10.44
C HIS A 112 17.38 -8.41 9.27
N ARG A 113 17.90 -8.58 8.04
CA ARG A 113 17.14 -8.37 6.80
C ARG A 113 16.89 -9.69 6.11
N CYS A 114 15.65 -9.89 5.65
CA CYS A 114 15.27 -10.99 4.81
C CYS A 114 14.38 -10.50 3.68
N TYR A 115 14.94 -10.41 2.48
CA TYR A 115 14.23 -9.86 1.33
C TYR A 115 13.20 -10.84 0.78
N ASN A 116 11.95 -10.41 0.68
CA ASN A 116 10.87 -11.23 0.14
C ASN A 116 10.64 -11.05 -1.36
N SER A 117 11.37 -10.14 -1.99
CA SER A 117 11.35 -9.93 -3.44
C SER A 117 12.72 -9.51 -3.99
N SER A 118 12.86 -9.47 -5.32
CA SER A 118 14.02 -8.87 -5.98
C SER A 118 13.93 -7.34 -5.94
N PHE A 119 15.08 -6.66 -6.01
CA PHE A 119 15.11 -5.23 -6.25
C PHE A 119 14.49 -4.93 -7.61
N PHE A 120 13.62 -3.92 -7.69
CA PHE A 120 12.88 -3.59 -8.89
C PHE A 120 13.12 -2.14 -9.31
N PHE A 121 14.21 -1.93 -10.04
CA PHE A 121 14.63 -0.61 -10.50
C PHE A 121 13.55 0.18 -11.25
N PRO A 122 12.81 -0.39 -12.23
CA PRO A 122 11.75 0.35 -12.92
C PRO A 122 10.63 0.83 -11.98
N SER A 123 10.30 0.08 -10.93
CA SER A 123 9.31 0.49 -9.93
C SER A 123 9.82 1.64 -9.06
N GLU A 124 11.09 1.60 -8.70
CA GLU A 124 11.71 2.61 -7.83
C GLU A 124 12.02 3.93 -8.55
N TRP A 125 12.45 3.82 -9.79
CA TRP A 125 12.93 4.95 -10.58
C TRP A 125 11.97 5.37 -11.68
N GLY A 126 11.16 4.44 -12.20
CA GLY A 126 10.37 4.62 -13.42
C GLY A 126 9.48 5.84 -13.43
N GLY A 127 8.80 6.14 -12.33
CA GLY A 127 7.93 7.31 -12.21
C GLY A 127 8.72 8.62 -12.21
N VAL A 128 9.80 8.69 -11.44
CA VAL A 128 10.71 9.84 -11.36
C VAL A 128 11.37 10.06 -12.72
N PHE A 129 11.93 8.98 -13.28
CA PHE A 129 12.59 9.00 -14.58
C PHE A 129 11.66 9.48 -15.68
N LYS A 130 10.48 8.90 -15.82
CA LYS A 130 9.51 9.28 -16.84
C LYS A 130 9.11 10.75 -16.73
N TYR A 131 8.85 11.22 -15.52
CA TYR A 131 8.49 12.61 -15.27
C TYR A 131 9.60 13.58 -15.68
N TYR A 132 10.83 13.37 -15.21
CA TYR A 132 11.94 14.27 -15.52
C TYR A 132 12.42 14.13 -16.96
N SER A 133 12.31 12.96 -17.59
CA SER A 133 12.60 12.78 -19.02
C SER A 133 11.63 13.55 -19.93
N GLU A 134 10.39 13.71 -19.51
CA GLU A 134 9.45 14.60 -20.23
C GLU A 134 9.77 16.07 -19.95
N LEU A 135 10.08 16.41 -18.70
CA LEU A 135 10.37 17.80 -18.31
C LEU A 135 11.60 18.38 -19.04
N VAL A 136 12.67 17.60 -19.22
CA VAL A 136 13.88 18.04 -19.93
C VAL A 136 13.65 18.27 -21.44
N LYS A 137 12.59 17.74 -22.01
CA LYS A 137 12.19 18.05 -23.41
C LYS A 137 11.58 19.44 -23.54
N GLU A 138 11.02 19.96 -22.45
CA GLU A 138 10.32 21.23 -22.41
C GLU A 138 11.24 22.38 -21.96
N ARG A 139 12.15 22.10 -21.02
CA ARG A 139 13.07 23.08 -20.45
C ARG A 139 14.30 22.43 -19.82
N GLU A 140 15.33 23.23 -19.58
CA GLU A 140 16.44 22.80 -18.72
C GLU A 140 16.01 22.63 -17.26
N LEU A 141 16.63 21.70 -16.56
CA LEU A 141 16.42 21.52 -15.13
C LEU A 141 17.06 22.65 -14.34
N ALA A 142 16.38 23.09 -13.30
CA ALA A 142 16.94 24.03 -12.33
C ALA A 142 18.02 23.35 -11.47
N GLU A 143 18.92 24.14 -10.88
CA GLU A 143 19.97 23.63 -9.98
C GLU A 143 19.40 22.80 -8.83
N THR A 144 18.30 23.26 -8.21
CA THR A 144 17.62 22.55 -7.15
C THR A 144 17.11 21.17 -7.60
N GLU A 145 16.62 21.05 -8.84
CA GLU A 145 16.14 19.78 -9.39
C GLU A 145 17.31 18.80 -9.60
N TYR A 146 18.48 19.29 -10.04
CA TYR A 146 19.69 18.46 -10.10
C TYR A 146 20.12 17.94 -8.73
N VAL A 147 20.13 18.80 -7.71
CA VAL A 147 20.46 18.41 -6.32
C VAL A 147 19.49 17.35 -5.79
N LEU A 148 18.21 17.50 -6.05
CA LEU A 148 17.19 16.52 -5.66
C LEU A 148 17.38 15.17 -6.36
N LEU A 149 17.61 15.19 -7.67
CA LEU A 149 17.86 13.98 -8.46
C LEU A 149 19.15 13.28 -8.06
N GLU A 150 20.24 14.05 -7.85
CA GLU A 150 21.50 13.49 -7.38
C GLU A 150 21.32 12.74 -6.07
N LYS A 151 20.65 13.35 -5.09
CA LYS A 151 20.37 12.71 -3.80
C LYS A 151 19.49 11.46 -3.97
N ARG A 152 18.46 11.49 -4.82
CA ARG A 152 17.58 10.36 -5.08
C ARG A 152 18.32 9.19 -5.73
N ILE A 153 19.12 9.47 -6.75
CA ILE A 153 19.90 8.46 -7.47
C ILE A 153 20.96 7.85 -6.56
N LYS A 154 21.63 8.65 -5.74
CA LYS A 154 22.59 8.18 -4.75
C LYS A 154 21.95 7.17 -3.79
N LEU A 155 20.81 7.51 -3.20
CA LEU A 155 20.08 6.59 -2.31
C LEU A 155 19.68 5.27 -3.00
N MET A 156 19.31 5.34 -4.28
CA MET A 156 18.97 4.17 -5.07
C MET A 156 20.20 3.27 -5.29
N PHE A 157 21.35 3.83 -5.67
CA PHE A 157 22.58 3.08 -5.83
C PHE A 157 23.01 2.40 -4.52
N GLU A 158 23.03 3.15 -3.43
CA GLU A 158 23.44 2.65 -2.12
C GLU A 158 22.55 1.50 -1.65
N ALA A 159 21.24 1.63 -1.81
CA ALA A 159 20.29 0.58 -1.46
C ALA A 159 20.45 -0.68 -2.34
N TRP A 160 20.65 -0.49 -3.64
CA TRP A 160 20.81 -1.60 -4.57
C TRP A 160 22.14 -2.34 -4.39
N LEU A 161 23.24 -1.60 -4.21
CA LEU A 161 24.54 -2.18 -3.88
C LEU A 161 24.50 -2.98 -2.59
N ARG A 162 23.83 -2.47 -1.55
CA ARG A 162 23.63 -3.20 -0.30
C ARG A 162 22.82 -4.48 -0.52
N TYR A 163 21.68 -4.39 -1.24
CA TYR A 163 20.88 -5.56 -1.57
C TYR A 163 21.71 -6.66 -2.25
N LEU A 164 22.49 -6.31 -3.26
CA LEU A 164 23.35 -7.29 -3.96
C LEU A 164 24.47 -7.83 -3.07
N ARG A 165 25.04 -6.98 -2.20
CA ARG A 165 26.06 -7.41 -1.22
C ARG A 165 25.47 -8.40 -0.22
N ASP A 166 24.33 -8.08 0.37
CA ASP A 166 23.65 -8.98 1.31
C ASP A 166 23.36 -10.32 0.64
N MET A 167 22.93 -10.33 -0.62
CA MET A 167 22.68 -11.57 -1.37
C MET A 167 23.94 -12.39 -1.65
N LEU A 168 25.10 -11.76 -1.79
CA LEU A 168 26.38 -12.44 -2.06
C LEU A 168 27.05 -12.94 -0.78
N GLU A 169 26.98 -12.15 0.29
CA GLU A 169 27.68 -12.42 1.55
C GLU A 169 26.82 -13.24 2.54
N VAL A 170 25.51 -13.04 2.52
CA VAL A 170 24.52 -13.68 3.41
C VAL A 170 23.34 -14.19 2.58
N PRO A 171 23.53 -15.27 1.78
CA PRO A 171 22.49 -15.76 0.86
C PRO A 171 21.15 -16.08 1.51
N GLU A 172 21.14 -16.49 2.78
CA GLU A 172 19.95 -16.77 3.57
C GLU A 172 19.07 -15.55 3.85
N THR A 173 19.56 -14.34 3.61
CA THR A 173 18.75 -13.11 3.69
C THR A 173 17.73 -13.02 2.55
N SER A 174 17.89 -13.84 1.50
CA SER A 174 16.98 -13.81 0.35
C SER A 174 16.07 -15.03 0.31
N LEU A 175 14.76 -14.81 0.45
CA LEU A 175 13.74 -15.84 0.21
C LEU A 175 13.67 -16.25 -1.27
N MET A 176 14.13 -15.39 -2.19
CA MET A 176 14.13 -15.61 -3.63
C MET A 176 15.35 -16.43 -4.13
N HIS A 177 16.22 -16.85 -3.23
CA HIS A 177 17.54 -17.36 -3.55
C HIS A 177 17.57 -18.50 -4.56
N SER A 178 16.62 -19.43 -4.50
CA SER A 178 16.69 -20.67 -5.28
C SER A 178 16.29 -20.55 -6.75
N LYS A 179 15.42 -19.59 -7.11
CA LYS A 179 14.85 -19.50 -8.47
C LYS A 179 15.33 -18.30 -9.28
N VAL A 180 15.40 -17.14 -8.65
CA VAL A 180 15.82 -15.91 -9.32
C VAL A 180 17.33 -15.89 -9.50
N LEU A 181 18.09 -16.36 -8.50
CA LEU A 181 19.54 -16.33 -8.54
C LEU A 181 20.18 -17.43 -9.37
N GLU A 182 19.49 -18.53 -9.66
CA GLU A 182 20.00 -19.55 -10.59
C GLU A 182 20.27 -19.00 -12.01
N SER A 183 19.54 -17.98 -12.43
CA SER A 183 19.66 -17.34 -13.75
C SER A 183 20.20 -15.91 -13.70
N TYR A 184 20.48 -15.37 -12.52
CA TYR A 184 20.92 -14.00 -12.29
C TYR A 184 22.35 -13.97 -11.74
N ASP A 185 23.29 -13.40 -12.49
CA ASP A 185 24.67 -13.23 -12.02
C ASP A 185 24.78 -11.99 -11.11
N ALA A 186 24.44 -12.17 -9.83
CA ALA A 186 24.52 -11.12 -8.82
C ALA A 186 25.94 -10.53 -8.67
N LYS A 187 26.99 -11.35 -8.87
CA LYS A 187 28.38 -10.90 -8.78
C LYS A 187 28.76 -9.98 -9.94
N GLN A 188 28.37 -10.35 -11.15
CA GLN A 188 28.59 -9.51 -12.33
C GLN A 188 27.78 -8.21 -12.21
N SER A 189 26.53 -8.32 -11.77
CA SER A 189 25.63 -7.16 -11.57
C SER A 189 26.15 -6.22 -10.52
N PHE A 190 26.68 -6.73 -9.41
CA PHE A 190 27.31 -5.92 -8.37
C PHE A 190 28.51 -5.13 -8.93
N ALA A 191 29.42 -5.81 -9.63
CA ALA A 191 30.61 -5.17 -10.22
C ALA A 191 30.25 -4.12 -11.29
N LEU A 192 29.20 -4.35 -12.07
CA LEU A 192 28.70 -3.37 -13.05
C LEU A 192 28.07 -2.17 -12.34
N LEU A 193 27.29 -2.41 -11.30
CA LEU A 193 26.63 -1.35 -10.53
C LEU A 193 27.64 -0.47 -9.78
N GLU A 194 28.70 -1.05 -9.21
CA GLU A 194 29.80 -0.28 -8.62
C GLU A 194 30.43 0.69 -9.63
N LYS A 195 30.70 0.21 -10.84
CA LYS A 195 31.27 1.07 -11.90
C LYS A 195 30.31 2.20 -12.31
N GLU A 196 29.00 1.93 -12.35
CA GLU A 196 28.02 2.97 -12.64
C GLU A 196 27.92 3.98 -11.49
N TYR A 197 28.00 3.50 -10.25
CA TYR A 197 28.03 4.38 -9.07
C TYR A 197 29.28 5.27 -9.04
N ASP A 198 30.45 4.73 -9.38
CA ASP A 198 31.70 5.50 -9.52
C ASP A 198 31.57 6.60 -10.59
N LYS A 199 31.01 6.27 -11.78
CA LYS A 199 30.75 7.28 -12.82
C LYS A 199 29.81 8.37 -12.34
N PHE A 200 28.70 7.97 -11.67
CA PHE A 200 27.75 8.89 -11.11
C PHE A 200 28.41 9.84 -10.08
N THR A 201 29.22 9.32 -9.17
CA THR A 201 29.88 10.12 -8.14
C THR A 201 30.96 11.07 -8.69
N LEU A 202 31.59 10.71 -9.80
CA LEU A 202 32.60 11.58 -10.47
C LEU A 202 31.95 12.75 -11.22
N THR A 203 30.85 12.50 -11.93
CA THR A 203 30.19 13.51 -12.77
C THR A 203 28.67 13.42 -12.65
N PRO A 204 28.07 13.76 -11.47
CA PRO A 204 26.66 13.53 -11.20
C PRO A 204 25.73 14.16 -12.24
N ARG A 205 25.96 15.41 -12.61
CA ARG A 205 25.13 16.15 -13.56
C ARG A 205 25.15 15.54 -14.96
N GLU A 206 26.34 15.19 -15.45
CA GLU A 206 26.51 14.55 -16.77
C GLU A 206 25.84 13.19 -16.78
N TYR A 207 25.99 12.42 -15.68
CA TYR A 207 25.35 11.13 -15.52
C TYR A 207 23.81 11.23 -15.51
N ILE A 208 23.24 12.20 -14.78
CA ILE A 208 21.80 12.46 -14.76
C ILE A 208 21.30 12.78 -16.16
N ASN A 209 21.97 13.68 -16.89
CA ASN A 209 21.58 14.05 -18.24
C ASN A 209 21.61 12.85 -19.20
N ALA A 210 22.66 12.02 -19.13
CA ALA A 210 22.76 10.80 -19.91
C ALA A 210 21.63 9.83 -19.56
N LEU A 211 21.38 9.59 -18.27
CA LEU A 211 20.32 8.69 -17.79
C LEU A 211 18.92 9.15 -18.26
N LEU A 212 18.63 10.45 -18.22
CA LEU A 212 17.35 11.00 -18.68
C LEU A 212 17.22 10.96 -20.20
N SER A 213 18.33 10.95 -20.96
CA SER A 213 18.34 10.86 -22.43
C SER A 213 18.26 9.42 -22.93
N ASP A 214 18.99 8.51 -22.30
CA ASP A 214 19.12 7.11 -22.73
C ASP A 214 17.87 6.27 -22.45
N GLY A 215 17.09 6.67 -21.46
CA GLY A 215 15.87 5.99 -21.08
C GLY A 215 16.11 4.55 -20.66
N GLU A 216 15.19 3.68 -21.08
CA GLU A 216 15.24 2.23 -20.81
C GLU A 216 16.45 1.51 -21.42
N GLU A 217 17.20 2.19 -22.31
CA GLU A 217 18.46 1.65 -22.85
C GLU A 217 19.63 1.71 -21.87
N SER A 218 19.48 2.46 -20.77
CA SER A 218 20.49 2.53 -19.71
C SER A 218 20.87 1.13 -19.20
N ILE A 219 22.16 0.98 -18.87
CA ILE A 219 22.69 -0.25 -18.28
C ILE A 219 21.97 -0.63 -16.97
N LEU A 220 21.43 0.34 -16.25
CA LEU A 220 20.71 0.11 -15.00
C LEU A 220 19.46 -0.74 -15.20
N PHE A 221 18.73 -0.58 -16.31
CA PHE A 221 17.60 -1.44 -16.65
C PHE A 221 18.03 -2.85 -17.09
N LYS A 222 19.25 -3.02 -17.54
CA LYS A 222 19.80 -4.32 -17.99
C LYS A 222 20.38 -5.14 -16.82
N ILE A 223 20.82 -4.48 -15.77
CA ILE A 223 21.33 -5.13 -14.54
C ILE A 223 20.18 -5.65 -13.67
N ASP A 224 18.98 -5.12 -13.82
CA ASP A 224 17.85 -5.37 -12.93
C ASP A 224 17.45 -6.87 -12.93
N PRO A 225 17.42 -7.53 -11.74
CA PRO A 225 16.97 -8.91 -11.63
C PRO A 225 15.47 -9.10 -11.89
N SER A 226 14.68 -8.05 -11.97
CA SER A 226 13.26 -8.13 -12.32
C SER A 226 13.00 -8.69 -13.72
N THR A 227 14.04 -8.74 -14.57
CA THR A 227 13.98 -9.45 -15.86
C THR A 227 13.80 -10.95 -15.67
N VAL A 228 14.09 -11.48 -14.48
CA VAL A 228 13.92 -12.88 -14.10
C VAL A 228 12.60 -13.00 -13.33
N SER A 229 11.51 -13.19 -14.03
CA SER A 229 10.19 -13.30 -13.41
C SER A 229 9.81 -14.75 -13.11
N THR A 230 9.16 -14.98 -11.96
CA THR A 230 8.43 -16.21 -11.70
C THR A 230 7.00 -16.09 -12.22
N TYR A 231 6.54 -17.08 -12.97
CA TYR A 231 5.18 -17.10 -13.53
C TYR A 231 4.26 -17.96 -12.69
N ILE A 232 2.98 -17.55 -12.56
CA ILE A 232 1.95 -18.45 -12.05
C ILE A 232 1.64 -19.47 -13.14
N ASP A 233 1.71 -20.73 -12.77
CA ASP A 233 1.35 -21.83 -13.65
C ASP A 233 -0.16 -21.79 -13.95
N LYS A 234 -0.52 -21.60 -15.23
CA LYS A 234 -1.91 -21.63 -15.70
C LYS A 234 -2.59 -22.95 -15.41
N ASP A 235 -1.87 -24.04 -15.51
CA ASP A 235 -2.42 -25.37 -15.23
C ASP A 235 -2.75 -25.50 -13.74
N PHE A 236 -1.94 -24.92 -12.87
CA PHE A 236 -2.24 -24.82 -11.45
C PHE A 236 -3.53 -24.01 -11.21
N LEU A 237 -3.65 -22.80 -11.77
CA LEU A 237 -4.87 -21.98 -11.63
C LEU A 237 -6.11 -22.74 -12.11
N ASN A 238 -6.05 -23.37 -13.29
CA ASN A 238 -7.17 -24.13 -13.84
C ASN A 238 -7.50 -25.36 -13.01
N LYS A 239 -6.49 -26.11 -12.60
CA LYS A 239 -6.64 -27.39 -11.91
C LYS A 239 -7.14 -27.22 -10.48
N TYR A 240 -6.66 -26.20 -9.75
CA TYR A 240 -6.96 -26.03 -8.34
C TYR A 240 -7.98 -24.92 -8.09
N VAL A 241 -7.78 -23.73 -8.63
CA VAL A 241 -8.66 -22.59 -8.36
C VAL A 241 -9.98 -22.71 -9.11
N VAL A 242 -9.96 -22.87 -10.42
CA VAL A 242 -11.20 -22.94 -11.23
C VAL A 242 -12.02 -24.16 -10.84
N LYS A 243 -11.38 -25.30 -10.64
CA LYS A 243 -12.06 -26.53 -10.27
C LYS A 243 -12.72 -26.45 -8.88
N ASN A 244 -11.95 -25.97 -7.89
CA ASN A 244 -12.45 -25.92 -6.51
C ASN A 244 -13.53 -24.86 -6.31
N TYR A 245 -13.43 -23.71 -6.98
CA TYR A 245 -14.37 -22.59 -6.81
C TYR A 245 -15.40 -22.44 -7.94
N ALA A 246 -15.49 -23.42 -8.85
CA ALA A 246 -16.37 -23.34 -10.02
C ALA A 246 -17.86 -23.10 -9.69
N SER A 247 -18.37 -23.72 -8.63
CA SER A 247 -19.77 -23.55 -8.18
C SER A 247 -20.01 -22.11 -7.71
N LEU A 248 -19.08 -21.55 -6.95
CA LEU A 248 -19.13 -20.19 -6.43
C LEU A 248 -19.07 -19.16 -7.56
N PHE A 249 -18.17 -19.34 -8.52
CA PHE A 249 -18.10 -18.47 -9.70
C PHE A 249 -19.39 -18.49 -10.53
N LYS A 250 -20.02 -19.64 -10.70
CA LYS A 250 -21.33 -19.74 -11.36
C LYS A 250 -22.42 -19.00 -10.59
N LYS A 251 -22.42 -19.10 -9.25
CA LYS A 251 -23.36 -18.40 -8.37
C LYS A 251 -23.18 -16.89 -8.47
N ILE A 252 -21.97 -16.39 -8.36
CA ILE A 252 -21.64 -14.98 -8.47
C ILE A 252 -22.02 -14.43 -9.84
N LYS A 253 -21.63 -15.14 -10.91
CA LYS A 253 -22.00 -14.78 -12.28
C LYS A 253 -23.51 -14.64 -12.44
N ARG A 254 -24.29 -15.59 -11.92
CA ARG A 254 -25.76 -15.55 -11.97
C ARG A 254 -26.30 -14.35 -11.18
N ASN A 255 -25.77 -14.08 -9.98
CA ASN A 255 -26.19 -12.96 -9.15
C ASN A 255 -25.85 -11.63 -9.81
N ASN A 256 -24.64 -11.48 -10.33
CA ASN A 256 -24.21 -10.28 -11.04
C ASN A 256 -25.01 -10.05 -12.33
N LEU A 257 -25.30 -11.09 -13.10
CA LEU A 257 -26.16 -10.98 -14.27
C LEU A 257 -27.56 -10.46 -13.91
N LYS A 258 -28.16 -10.95 -12.83
CA LYS A 258 -29.45 -10.47 -12.35
C LYS A 258 -29.39 -9.01 -11.90
N ALA A 259 -28.39 -8.63 -11.10
CA ALA A 259 -28.19 -7.27 -10.61
C ALA A 259 -27.97 -6.29 -11.77
N ASN A 260 -27.11 -6.66 -12.70
CA ASN A 260 -26.71 -5.80 -13.81
C ASN A 260 -27.79 -5.67 -14.89
N ALA A 261 -28.58 -6.71 -15.12
CA ALA A 261 -29.73 -6.65 -16.02
C ALA A 261 -30.81 -5.67 -15.54
N LEU A 262 -30.90 -5.46 -14.20
CA LEU A 262 -31.95 -4.66 -13.60
C LEU A 262 -31.52 -3.21 -13.27
N GLN A 263 -30.23 -2.96 -12.98
CA GLN A 263 -29.81 -1.66 -12.40
C GLN A 263 -28.60 -0.97 -13.06
N ASN A 264 -27.73 -1.67 -13.75
CA ASN A 264 -26.41 -1.12 -14.14
C ASN A 264 -26.01 -1.37 -15.59
N PHE A 265 -26.92 -1.76 -16.46
CA PHE A 265 -26.59 -1.86 -17.89
C PHE A 265 -26.17 -0.48 -18.40
N PRO A 266 -24.95 -0.32 -18.95
CA PRO A 266 -24.53 0.98 -19.46
C PRO A 266 -25.54 1.45 -20.50
N SER A 267 -26.16 2.58 -20.25
CA SER A 267 -27.19 3.10 -21.16
C SER A 267 -26.57 3.26 -22.56
N PHE A 268 -27.33 2.96 -23.58
CA PHE A 268 -26.91 3.13 -25.00
C PHE A 268 -26.33 4.53 -25.26
N LYS A 269 -26.89 5.55 -24.59
CA LYS A 269 -26.36 6.92 -24.62
C LYS A 269 -24.93 7.02 -24.10
N ARG A 270 -24.59 6.30 -23.04
CA ARG A 270 -23.24 6.31 -22.43
C ARG A 270 -22.23 5.60 -23.34
N VAL A 271 -22.61 4.47 -23.93
CA VAL A 271 -21.77 3.77 -24.91
C VAL A 271 -21.51 4.64 -26.14
N LEU A 272 -22.54 5.29 -26.66
CA LEU A 272 -22.39 6.24 -27.78
C LEU A 272 -21.50 7.44 -27.43
N PHE A 273 -21.64 7.96 -26.22
CA PHE A 273 -20.79 9.07 -25.75
C PHE A 273 -19.33 8.64 -25.66
N ALA A 274 -19.05 7.48 -25.05
CA ALA A 274 -17.71 6.91 -24.97
C ALA A 274 -17.10 6.65 -26.35
N LEU A 275 -17.90 6.12 -27.28
CA LEU A 275 -17.49 5.91 -28.69
C LEU A 275 -17.14 7.22 -29.38
N LYS A 276 -18.00 8.24 -29.26
CA LYS A 276 -17.71 9.57 -29.82
C LYS A 276 -16.43 10.17 -29.26
N LYS A 277 -16.22 10.04 -27.95
CA LYS A 277 -15.03 10.54 -27.28
C LYS A 277 -13.79 9.78 -27.73
N TYR A 278 -13.84 8.45 -27.78
CA TYR A 278 -12.76 7.61 -28.31
C TYR A 278 -12.39 7.94 -29.75
N LEU A 279 -13.37 8.10 -30.62
CA LEU A 279 -13.12 8.47 -32.03
C LEU A 279 -12.37 9.80 -32.15
N LYS A 280 -12.62 10.72 -31.22
CA LYS A 280 -11.96 12.03 -31.16
C LYS A 280 -10.58 11.99 -30.52
N THR A 281 -10.40 11.25 -29.41
CA THR A 281 -9.18 11.27 -28.59
C THR A 281 -8.28 10.07 -28.81
N LYS A 282 -8.79 8.98 -29.41
CA LYS A 282 -8.16 7.66 -29.51
C LYS A 282 -7.78 7.04 -28.16
N ASP A 283 -8.30 7.59 -27.08
CA ASP A 283 -8.05 7.13 -25.72
C ASP A 283 -9.02 6.01 -25.35
N SER A 284 -8.49 4.80 -25.19
CA SER A 284 -9.25 3.59 -24.83
C SER A 284 -9.79 3.63 -23.40
N SER A 285 -9.27 4.51 -22.54
CA SER A 285 -9.77 4.68 -21.17
C SER A 285 -11.26 5.05 -21.12
N ASN A 286 -11.76 5.65 -22.20
CA ASN A 286 -13.19 5.94 -22.34
C ASN A 286 -14.10 4.70 -22.30
N PHE A 287 -13.54 3.50 -22.47
CA PHE A 287 -14.26 2.22 -22.38
C PHE A 287 -13.99 1.42 -21.09
N LEU A 288 -13.21 1.95 -20.16
CA LEU A 288 -12.92 1.26 -18.89
C LEU A 288 -14.18 0.83 -18.14
N PHE A 289 -15.27 1.59 -18.24
CA PHE A 289 -16.54 1.21 -17.63
C PHE A 289 -17.15 -0.06 -18.25
N LEU A 290 -16.96 -0.31 -19.56
CA LEU A 290 -17.38 -1.55 -20.19
C LEU A 290 -16.48 -2.71 -19.79
N GLU A 291 -15.18 -2.48 -19.66
CA GLU A 291 -14.23 -3.46 -19.20
C GLU A 291 -14.54 -3.88 -17.77
N ASN A 292 -14.79 -2.92 -16.88
CA ASN A 292 -15.18 -3.19 -15.50
C ASN A 292 -16.54 -3.88 -15.40
N TYR A 293 -17.50 -3.52 -16.25
CA TYR A 293 -18.77 -4.21 -16.36
C TYR A 293 -18.59 -5.68 -16.76
N VAL A 294 -17.83 -5.93 -17.82
CA VAL A 294 -17.50 -7.30 -18.25
C VAL A 294 -16.72 -8.06 -17.19
N GLY A 295 -15.75 -7.39 -16.53
CA GLY A 295 -15.00 -7.96 -15.41
C GLY A 295 -15.88 -8.38 -14.24
N SER A 296 -16.91 -7.62 -13.92
CA SER A 296 -17.87 -7.97 -12.86
C SER A 296 -18.74 -9.17 -13.21
N LEU A 297 -18.97 -9.45 -14.51
CA LEU A 297 -19.70 -10.61 -14.97
C LEU A 297 -18.85 -11.88 -15.01
N PHE A 298 -17.55 -11.74 -15.23
CA PHE A 298 -16.60 -12.83 -15.44
C PHE A 298 -15.26 -12.58 -14.71
N PRO A 299 -15.28 -12.35 -13.40
CA PRO A 299 -14.08 -11.87 -12.71
C PRO A 299 -12.90 -12.82 -12.85
N LEU A 300 -13.11 -14.13 -12.74
CA LEU A 300 -12.01 -15.09 -12.85
C LEU A 300 -11.56 -15.31 -14.30
N GLU A 301 -12.51 -15.49 -15.22
CA GLU A 301 -12.22 -15.70 -16.62
C GLU A 301 -11.50 -14.51 -17.25
N LEU A 302 -11.87 -13.28 -16.86
CA LEU A 302 -11.20 -12.07 -17.31
C LEU A 302 -9.80 -11.95 -16.72
N MET A 303 -9.64 -12.25 -15.45
CA MET A 303 -8.33 -12.30 -14.81
C MET A 303 -7.44 -13.34 -15.47
N MET A 304 -7.93 -14.55 -15.69
CA MET A 304 -7.17 -15.61 -16.37
C MET A 304 -6.78 -15.20 -17.80
N LYS A 305 -7.64 -14.44 -18.49
CA LYS A 305 -7.33 -13.91 -19.81
C LYS A 305 -6.31 -12.79 -19.76
N ARG A 306 -6.37 -11.91 -18.75
CA ARG A 306 -5.39 -10.83 -18.52
C ARG A 306 -4.05 -11.40 -18.02
N TRP A 307 -4.07 -12.38 -17.13
CA TRP A 307 -2.89 -13.08 -16.63
C TRP A 307 -2.38 -14.13 -17.61
N GLY A 308 -3.08 -14.27 -18.71
CA GLY A 308 -2.89 -15.30 -19.71
C GLY A 308 -1.49 -15.42 -20.29
N GLU A 309 -0.65 -14.41 -20.16
CA GLU A 309 0.68 -14.43 -20.73
C GLU A 309 1.80 -14.00 -19.78
N LYS A 310 1.56 -13.15 -18.79
CA LYS A 310 2.61 -12.64 -17.89
C LYS A 310 2.04 -12.20 -16.56
N THR A 311 1.99 -13.05 -15.57
CA THR A 311 1.71 -12.61 -14.20
C THR A 311 2.99 -12.64 -13.39
N TRP A 312 3.37 -11.48 -12.89
CA TRP A 312 4.52 -11.26 -12.06
C TRP A 312 4.25 -11.76 -10.66
N GLN A 313 5.07 -12.68 -10.19
CA GLN A 313 5.21 -12.93 -8.75
C GLN A 313 6.66 -12.67 -8.38
N ASN A 314 6.99 -11.42 -8.12
CA ASN A 314 8.29 -11.05 -7.59
C ASN A 314 8.38 -11.29 -6.08
N ASN A 315 7.24 -11.61 -5.45
CA ASN A 315 7.14 -11.72 -4.00
C ASN A 315 6.81 -13.13 -3.58
N HIS A 316 7.30 -13.48 -2.41
CA HIS A 316 6.91 -14.73 -1.77
C HIS A 316 5.55 -14.59 -1.09
N PRO A 317 4.70 -15.64 -1.12
CA PRO A 317 3.46 -15.67 -0.36
C PRO A 317 3.71 -15.40 1.12
N ALA A 318 2.75 -14.75 1.79
CA ALA A 318 2.79 -14.44 3.22
C ALA A 318 3.19 -15.64 4.09
N ARG A 319 2.68 -16.84 3.74
CA ARG A 319 3.10 -18.07 4.41
C ARG A 319 4.59 -18.28 4.41
N THR A 320 5.25 -18.14 3.24
CA THR A 320 6.70 -18.37 3.12
C THR A 320 7.48 -17.33 3.94
N VAL A 321 7.03 -16.07 3.90
CA VAL A 321 7.59 -14.97 4.70
C VAL A 321 7.47 -15.27 6.19
N TYR A 322 6.28 -15.67 6.65
CA TYR A 322 6.02 -15.94 8.06
C TYR A 322 6.71 -17.21 8.56
N ASP A 323 6.74 -18.28 7.76
CA ASP A 323 7.48 -19.51 8.10
C ASP A 323 9.00 -19.23 8.20
N THR A 324 9.52 -18.31 7.38
CA THR A 324 10.92 -17.87 7.48
C THR A 324 11.15 -17.06 8.74
N ALA A 325 10.26 -16.15 9.09
CA ALA A 325 10.34 -15.40 10.35
C ALA A 325 10.32 -16.34 11.58
N LEU A 326 9.55 -17.43 11.53
CA LEU A 326 9.56 -18.46 12.58
C LEU A 326 10.91 -19.20 12.66
N LYS A 327 11.60 -19.46 11.54
CA LYS A 327 12.94 -20.05 11.54
C LYS A 327 13.98 -19.11 12.16
N PHE A 328 13.91 -17.81 11.86
CA PHE A 328 14.75 -16.82 12.54
C PHE A 328 14.51 -16.81 14.05
N LEU A 329 13.24 -16.92 14.47
CA LEU A 329 12.87 -17.00 15.86
C LEU A 329 13.43 -18.25 16.56
N GLU A 330 13.48 -19.39 15.87
CA GLU A 330 14.04 -20.66 16.39
C GLU A 330 15.55 -20.61 16.57
N ASN A 331 16.24 -19.92 15.70
CA ASN A 331 17.71 -19.82 15.68
C ASN A 331 18.23 -18.63 16.49
N ARG A 332 17.34 -17.90 17.14
CA ARG A 332 17.66 -16.70 17.88
C ARG A 332 18.27 -17.04 19.24
N ASP A 333 19.44 -16.48 19.52
CA ASP A 333 20.08 -16.54 20.83
C ASP A 333 19.76 -15.29 21.65
N GLY A 334 19.23 -15.48 22.85
CA GLY A 334 19.10 -14.43 23.88
C GLY A 334 17.66 -14.01 24.20
N ASP A 335 17.57 -13.18 25.27
CA ASP A 335 16.31 -12.73 25.89
C ASP A 335 15.90 -11.31 25.48
N LYS A 336 16.57 -10.70 24.47
CA LYS A 336 16.16 -9.36 23.99
C LYS A 336 14.75 -9.44 23.41
N PRO A 337 13.90 -8.42 23.62
CA PRO A 337 12.63 -8.36 22.91
C PRO A 337 12.89 -8.21 21.40
N PHE A 338 12.09 -8.86 20.56
CA PHE A 338 12.17 -8.71 19.12
C PHE A 338 11.06 -7.82 18.58
N TYR A 339 11.38 -7.13 17.49
CA TYR A 339 10.44 -6.41 16.64
C TYR A 339 10.48 -7.03 15.22
N PHE A 340 9.42 -7.73 14.83
CA PHE A 340 9.26 -8.31 13.50
C PHE A 340 8.35 -7.43 12.66
N TYR A 341 8.85 -6.97 11.53
CA TYR A 341 8.03 -6.37 10.49
C TYR A 341 7.92 -7.35 9.31
N MET A 342 6.69 -7.70 8.94
CA MET A 342 6.41 -8.69 7.91
C MET A 342 5.35 -8.14 6.94
N ASN A 343 5.68 -8.16 5.65
CA ASN A 343 4.80 -7.71 4.59
C ASN A 343 4.01 -8.88 3.98
N ALA A 344 2.70 -8.67 3.75
CA ALA A 344 1.81 -9.56 3.03
C ALA A 344 1.13 -8.79 1.88
N GLU A 345 1.35 -9.25 0.66
CA GLU A 345 0.89 -8.58 -0.57
C GLU A 345 -0.22 -9.32 -1.30
N GLU A 346 -0.74 -10.37 -0.73
CA GLU A 346 -1.79 -11.15 -1.35
C GLU A 346 -3.00 -10.30 -1.76
N PRO A 347 -3.50 -9.38 -0.91
CA PRO A 347 -4.63 -8.54 -1.28
C PRO A 347 -4.30 -7.56 -2.41
N HIS A 348 -3.08 -7.01 -2.44
CA HIS A 348 -2.61 -6.13 -3.51
C HIS A 348 -2.51 -6.87 -4.85
N ASN A 349 -1.87 -8.04 -4.84
CA ASN A 349 -1.61 -8.81 -6.06
C ASN A 349 -2.75 -9.75 -6.44
N ASN A 350 -3.72 -10.00 -5.55
CA ASN A 350 -4.85 -10.92 -5.75
C ASN A 350 -4.43 -12.36 -6.15
N ILE A 351 -3.33 -12.89 -5.59
CA ILE A 351 -2.68 -14.08 -6.17
C ILE A 351 -2.76 -15.28 -5.26
N ALA A 352 -2.77 -15.11 -3.96
CA ALA A 352 -2.71 -16.22 -3.03
C ALA A 352 -4.10 -16.71 -2.63
N PHE A 353 -4.25 -18.02 -2.67
CA PHE A 353 -5.47 -18.72 -2.34
C PHE A 353 -5.15 -19.89 -1.41
N PHE A 354 -6.12 -20.36 -0.65
CA PHE A 354 -5.94 -21.56 0.17
C PHE A 354 -5.47 -22.77 -0.62
N SER A 355 -5.95 -22.96 -1.83
CA SER A 355 -5.52 -24.05 -2.69
C SER A 355 -4.05 -23.98 -3.10
N TYR A 356 -3.36 -22.89 -2.83
CA TYR A 356 -1.91 -22.77 -2.98
C TYR A 356 -1.17 -23.54 -1.88
N ASP A 357 -1.71 -23.52 -0.67
CA ASP A 357 -1.08 -24.05 0.52
C ASP A 357 -1.54 -25.44 0.88
N THR A 358 -2.80 -25.71 0.65
CA THR A 358 -3.40 -26.98 1.02
C THR A 358 -4.32 -27.50 -0.08
N GLN A 359 -4.26 -28.79 -0.30
CA GLN A 359 -5.22 -29.52 -1.13
C GLN A 359 -6.19 -30.30 -0.24
N ASP A 360 -6.18 -30.06 1.07
CA ASP A 360 -7.13 -30.66 1.99
C ASP A 360 -8.54 -30.20 1.64
N LYS A 361 -9.32 -31.16 1.20
CA LYS A 361 -10.68 -30.91 0.76
C LYS A 361 -11.57 -30.35 1.87
N ALA A 362 -11.33 -30.73 3.12
CA ALA A 362 -12.13 -30.25 4.25
C ALA A 362 -11.92 -28.75 4.47
N VAL A 363 -10.66 -28.26 4.41
CA VAL A 363 -10.32 -26.85 4.52
C VAL A 363 -10.93 -26.04 3.37
N ILE A 364 -10.83 -26.56 2.14
CA ILE A 364 -11.41 -25.90 0.95
C ILE A 364 -12.94 -25.85 1.04
N ASP A 365 -13.58 -26.94 1.49
CA ASP A 365 -15.04 -27.02 1.62
C ASP A 365 -15.56 -26.05 2.72
N GLU A 366 -14.82 -25.87 3.81
CA GLU A 366 -15.14 -24.89 4.86
C GLU A 366 -15.03 -23.46 4.35
N GLU A 367 -13.95 -23.14 3.65
CA GLU A 367 -13.78 -21.85 3.01
C GLU A 367 -14.88 -21.57 1.99
N MET A 368 -15.21 -22.55 1.15
CA MET A 368 -16.30 -22.45 0.18
C MET A 368 -17.64 -22.13 0.85
N LYS A 369 -17.94 -22.78 1.96
CA LYS A 369 -19.18 -22.53 2.72
C LYS A 369 -19.24 -21.09 3.22
N MET A 370 -18.15 -20.56 3.78
CA MET A 370 -18.05 -19.17 4.24
C MET A 370 -18.26 -18.21 3.07
N LEU A 371 -17.59 -18.44 1.93
CA LEU A 371 -17.70 -17.60 0.74
C LEU A 371 -19.10 -17.64 0.12
N GLU A 372 -19.76 -18.80 0.10
CA GLU A 372 -21.13 -18.93 -0.36
C GLU A 372 -22.10 -18.15 0.54
N GLU A 373 -21.93 -18.22 1.85
CA GLU A 373 -22.72 -17.44 2.80
C GLU A 373 -22.46 -15.92 2.61
N TYR A 374 -21.22 -15.52 2.43
CA TYR A 374 -20.85 -14.13 2.15
C TYR A 374 -21.53 -13.60 0.87
N VAL A 375 -21.48 -14.38 -0.22
CA VAL A 375 -22.15 -14.04 -1.48
C VAL A 375 -23.68 -14.00 -1.34
N ASP A 376 -24.27 -14.88 -0.54
CA ASP A 376 -25.72 -14.91 -0.31
C ASP A 376 -26.20 -13.69 0.50
N LYS A 377 -25.42 -13.25 1.48
CA LYS A 377 -25.73 -12.05 2.28
C LYS A 377 -25.64 -10.76 1.45
N LEU A 378 -24.66 -10.67 0.56
CA LEU A 378 -24.54 -9.55 -0.37
C LEU A 378 -25.56 -9.61 -1.52
N GLY A 379 -26.06 -10.79 -1.86
CA GLY A 379 -27.06 -11.00 -2.89
C GLY A 379 -26.65 -10.39 -4.25
N THR A 380 -27.56 -9.57 -4.80
CA THR A 380 -27.32 -8.87 -6.07
C THR A 380 -26.39 -7.64 -5.93
N ASN A 381 -26.05 -7.25 -4.71
CA ASN A 381 -25.16 -6.13 -4.42
C ASN A 381 -23.69 -6.53 -4.29
N PHE A 382 -23.35 -7.82 -4.52
CA PHE A 382 -21.96 -8.24 -4.54
C PHE A 382 -21.26 -7.65 -5.76
N ARG A 383 -20.49 -6.61 -5.51
CA ARG A 383 -19.72 -5.88 -6.50
C ARG A 383 -18.22 -6.04 -6.31
N GLY A 384 -17.81 -6.80 -5.30
CA GLY A 384 -16.43 -7.01 -4.96
C GLY A 384 -15.75 -8.05 -5.85
N ASN A 385 -14.45 -7.96 -5.93
CA ASN A 385 -13.62 -9.00 -6.53
C ASN A 385 -13.53 -10.19 -5.58
N LEU A 386 -14.06 -11.35 -5.99
CA LEU A 386 -13.98 -12.56 -5.18
C LEU A 386 -12.54 -12.94 -4.84
N ILE A 387 -11.61 -12.73 -5.77
CA ILE A 387 -10.22 -13.10 -5.58
C ILE A 387 -9.55 -12.21 -4.54
N TYR A 388 -9.93 -10.95 -4.49
CA TYR A 388 -9.52 -10.05 -3.42
C TYR A 388 -10.00 -10.53 -2.05
N LEU A 389 -11.25 -10.96 -1.95
CA LEU A 389 -11.78 -11.56 -0.72
C LEU A 389 -11.04 -12.86 -0.33
N LEU A 390 -10.74 -13.71 -1.32
CA LEU A 390 -9.97 -14.93 -1.11
C LEU A 390 -8.55 -14.63 -0.62
N SER A 391 -7.90 -13.61 -1.15
CA SER A 391 -6.55 -13.23 -0.72
C SER A 391 -6.53 -12.65 0.70
N ILE A 392 -7.53 -11.86 1.10
CA ILE A 392 -7.71 -11.40 2.49
C ILE A 392 -7.90 -12.59 3.43
N ARG A 393 -8.78 -13.53 3.06
CA ARG A 393 -9.02 -14.73 3.86
C ARG A 393 -7.78 -15.61 4.00
N TYR A 394 -7.00 -15.73 2.93
CA TYR A 394 -5.73 -16.46 2.96
C TYR A 394 -4.70 -15.77 3.88
N THR A 395 -4.62 -14.45 3.83
CA THR A 395 -3.71 -13.70 4.73
C THR A 395 -4.10 -13.90 6.19
N ASP A 396 -5.41 -13.84 6.54
CA ASP A 396 -5.90 -14.13 7.88
C ASP A 396 -5.48 -15.52 8.36
N TYR A 397 -5.59 -16.53 7.49
CA TYR A 397 -5.12 -17.88 7.78
C TYR A 397 -3.61 -17.97 8.01
N CYS A 398 -2.81 -17.27 7.23
CA CYS A 398 -1.36 -17.24 7.42
C CYS A 398 -0.99 -16.58 8.76
N ILE A 399 -1.69 -15.50 9.14
CA ILE A 399 -1.53 -14.85 10.44
C ILE A 399 -1.91 -15.81 11.57
N GLU A 400 -3.02 -16.55 11.43
CA GLU A 400 -3.45 -17.57 12.39
C GLU A 400 -2.36 -18.62 12.62
N ARG A 401 -1.80 -19.17 11.56
CA ARG A 401 -0.73 -20.17 11.64
C ARG A 401 0.49 -19.64 12.36
N PHE A 402 0.93 -18.44 12.03
CA PHE A 402 2.05 -17.78 12.70
C PHE A 402 1.77 -17.60 14.19
N CYS A 403 0.61 -17.08 14.56
CA CYS A 403 0.19 -16.87 15.94
C CYS A 403 0.05 -18.19 16.72
N ASN A 404 -0.44 -19.26 16.08
CA ASN A 404 -0.48 -20.59 16.71
C ASN A 404 0.93 -21.13 17.00
N SER A 405 1.89 -20.90 16.12
CA SER A 405 3.30 -21.22 16.38
C SER A 405 3.89 -20.41 17.56
N LEU A 406 3.49 -19.13 17.73
CA LEU A 406 3.86 -18.37 18.93
C LEU A 406 3.25 -18.97 20.22
N LYS A 407 2.01 -19.48 20.15
CA LYS A 407 1.37 -20.16 21.29
C LYS A 407 2.11 -21.44 21.66
N GLU A 408 2.43 -22.28 20.67
CA GLU A 408 3.20 -23.52 20.85
C GLU A 408 4.59 -23.27 21.48
N LYS A 409 5.23 -22.16 21.13
CA LYS A 409 6.53 -21.73 21.66
C LYS A 409 6.43 -21.00 23.01
N GLY A 410 5.23 -20.81 23.58
CA GLY A 410 5.02 -20.08 24.84
C GLY A 410 5.33 -18.59 24.76
N LEU A 411 5.25 -18.00 23.58
CA LEU A 411 5.54 -16.59 23.32
C LEU A 411 4.27 -15.73 23.20
N TRP A 412 3.09 -16.34 23.08
CA TRP A 412 1.82 -15.63 22.86
C TRP A 412 1.55 -14.54 23.91
N ASP A 413 1.71 -14.87 25.20
CA ASP A 413 1.47 -13.94 26.31
C ASP A 413 2.62 -12.95 26.55
N LYS A 414 3.61 -12.94 25.66
CA LYS A 414 4.76 -12.03 25.67
C LYS A 414 4.88 -11.27 24.36
N THR A 415 3.89 -11.36 23.47
CA THR A 415 3.98 -10.79 22.13
C THR A 415 2.76 -9.90 21.84
N THR A 416 3.03 -8.68 21.44
CA THR A 416 2.05 -7.73 20.90
C THR A 416 1.93 -7.96 19.39
N ILE A 417 0.71 -7.98 18.89
CA ILE A 417 0.40 -8.19 17.47
C ILE A 417 -0.28 -6.94 16.91
N LEU A 418 0.32 -6.33 15.91
CA LEU A 418 -0.30 -5.30 15.09
C LEU A 418 -0.59 -5.87 13.70
N ALA A 419 -1.85 -5.83 13.25
CA ALA A 419 -2.23 -6.06 11.87
C ALA A 419 -2.90 -4.81 11.34
N VAL A 420 -2.37 -4.21 10.28
CA VAL A 420 -2.89 -2.96 9.71
C VAL A 420 -2.59 -2.89 8.21
N ALA A 421 -3.50 -2.27 7.46
CA ALA A 421 -3.28 -1.93 6.06
C ALA A 421 -2.69 -0.52 5.92
N ASP A 422 -2.03 -0.27 4.79
CA ASP A 422 -1.54 1.05 4.40
C ASP A 422 -2.62 1.89 3.72
N HIS A 423 -3.31 1.31 2.75
CA HIS A 423 -4.46 1.86 2.04
C HIS A 423 -5.43 0.76 1.68
N GLY A 424 -6.58 1.12 1.17
CA GLY A 424 -7.54 0.20 0.60
C GLY A 424 -7.37 0.06 -0.91
N THR A 425 -8.38 -0.50 -1.58
CA THR A 425 -8.37 -0.67 -3.03
C THR A 425 -9.76 -0.51 -3.62
N SER A 426 -9.83 0.02 -4.82
CA SER A 426 -11.08 0.28 -5.55
C SER A 426 -11.62 -0.93 -6.32
N TYR A 427 -11.36 -2.14 -5.87
CA TYR A 427 -11.81 -3.37 -6.57
C TYR A 427 -13.33 -3.57 -6.62
N SER A 428 -14.08 -2.94 -5.74
CA SER A 428 -15.53 -2.96 -5.82
C SER A 428 -16.10 -1.96 -6.81
N TYR A 429 -15.23 -1.26 -7.54
CA TYR A 429 -15.63 -0.21 -8.43
C TYR A 429 -16.47 -0.66 -9.59
N TYR A 430 -17.64 -0.17 -9.53
CA TYR A 430 -18.58 -0.12 -10.65
C TYR A 430 -18.32 1.07 -11.56
N PRO A 431 -18.78 0.95 -12.83
CA PRO A 431 -18.53 1.92 -13.90
C PRO A 431 -18.89 3.39 -13.60
N ILE A 432 -19.50 3.66 -12.46
CA ILE A 432 -19.97 5.00 -12.12
C ILE A 432 -18.81 5.92 -11.71
N HIS A 433 -17.74 5.35 -11.15
CA HIS A 433 -16.57 6.10 -10.66
C HIS A 433 -15.41 6.21 -11.66
N ASN A 434 -15.53 5.68 -12.85
CA ASN A 434 -14.47 5.67 -13.89
C ASN A 434 -13.99 7.04 -14.38
N ASN A 435 -14.57 8.13 -13.89
CA ASN A 435 -14.09 9.49 -14.20
C ASN A 435 -13.32 10.11 -13.02
N ARG A 436 -13.15 9.41 -11.90
CA ARG A 436 -12.32 9.90 -10.78
C ARG A 436 -10.86 9.68 -11.13
N VAL A 437 -10.17 10.77 -11.34
CA VAL A 437 -8.71 10.77 -11.50
C VAL A 437 -8.04 10.43 -10.17
N ASN A 438 -8.74 10.71 -9.06
CA ASN A 438 -8.25 10.49 -7.71
C ASN A 438 -9.38 9.90 -6.86
N CYS A 439 -9.18 8.68 -6.36
CA CYS A 439 -10.17 7.98 -5.55
C CYS A 439 -10.09 8.45 -4.08
N PHE A 440 -10.91 9.42 -3.70
CA PHE A 440 -11.01 9.86 -2.31
C PHE A 440 -12.12 9.15 -1.51
N ASP A 441 -12.50 7.97 -1.95
CA ASP A 441 -13.56 7.21 -1.32
C ASP A 441 -13.07 6.25 -0.22
N ASP A 442 -14.03 5.73 0.53
CA ASP A 442 -13.77 4.80 1.63
C ASP A 442 -13.05 3.53 1.20
N GLU A 443 -13.22 3.07 -0.04
CA GLU A 443 -12.58 1.85 -0.48
C GLU A 443 -11.07 1.99 -0.58
N CYS A 444 -10.57 3.19 -0.89
CA CYS A 444 -9.13 3.47 -0.97
C CYS A 444 -8.53 3.96 0.36
N TYR A 445 -9.31 4.67 1.15
CA TYR A 445 -8.76 5.37 2.33
C TYR A 445 -9.14 4.78 3.68
N HIS A 446 -10.28 4.07 3.77
CA HIS A 446 -10.74 3.48 5.01
C HIS A 446 -10.08 2.12 5.23
N ILE A 447 -9.14 2.06 6.18
CA ILE A 447 -8.27 0.91 6.43
C ILE A 447 -8.60 0.21 7.76
N PRO A 448 -8.42 -1.12 7.83
CA PRO A 448 -8.56 -1.86 9.07
C PRO A 448 -7.28 -1.80 9.92
N MET A 449 -7.47 -1.86 11.24
CA MET A 449 -6.41 -2.09 12.21
C MET A 449 -6.91 -2.99 13.34
N LEU A 450 -6.04 -3.91 13.73
CA LEU A 450 -6.17 -4.69 14.96
C LEU A 450 -4.84 -4.66 15.71
N LEU A 451 -4.88 -4.24 16.97
CA LEU A 451 -3.71 -4.21 17.86
C LEU A 451 -4.01 -5.02 19.13
N ARG A 452 -3.52 -6.24 19.15
CA ARG A 452 -3.60 -7.15 20.31
C ARG A 452 -2.39 -6.98 21.20
N HIS A 453 -2.62 -6.87 22.51
CA HIS A 453 -1.56 -6.88 23.52
C HIS A 453 -1.95 -7.79 24.67
N PRO A 454 -1.01 -8.58 25.25
CA PRO A 454 -1.28 -9.43 26.41
C PRO A 454 -1.87 -8.63 27.57
N GLY A 455 -3.00 -9.09 28.08
CA GLY A 455 -3.71 -8.44 29.18
C GLY A 455 -4.55 -7.20 28.81
N LEU A 456 -4.58 -6.83 27.54
CA LEU A 456 -5.48 -5.78 27.06
C LEU A 456 -6.93 -6.29 27.06
N LYS A 457 -7.87 -5.43 27.42
CA LYS A 457 -9.31 -5.67 27.18
C LYS A 457 -9.69 -5.04 25.86
N GLY A 458 -10.55 -5.73 25.12
CA GLY A 458 -11.05 -5.27 23.84
C GLY A 458 -11.61 -3.84 23.91
N LYS A 459 -11.16 -2.99 22.97
CA LYS A 459 -11.61 -1.60 22.84
C LYS A 459 -11.80 -1.26 21.37
N VAL A 460 -12.96 -0.72 21.05
CA VAL A 460 -13.26 -0.17 19.72
C VAL A 460 -13.09 1.34 19.74
N ILE A 461 -12.20 1.86 18.89
CA ILE A 461 -12.02 3.30 18.69
C ILE A 461 -12.94 3.74 17.56
N THR A 462 -13.90 4.60 17.89
CA THR A 462 -14.93 5.08 16.93
C THR A 462 -14.68 6.49 16.42
N SER A 463 -13.76 7.25 17.06
CA SER A 463 -13.35 8.58 16.58
C SER A 463 -12.50 8.49 15.33
N TYR A 464 -12.45 9.55 14.53
CA TYR A 464 -11.58 9.65 13.36
C TYR A 464 -10.11 9.53 13.73
N GLN A 465 -9.42 8.61 13.07
CA GLN A 465 -7.99 8.35 13.22
C GLN A 465 -7.31 8.34 11.85
N GLN A 466 -6.01 8.55 11.84
CA GLN A 466 -5.20 8.52 10.63
C GLN A 466 -4.03 7.53 10.77
N SER A 467 -3.49 7.05 9.68
CA SER A 467 -2.39 6.06 9.69
C SER A 467 -1.16 6.53 10.49
N LYS A 468 -0.90 7.84 10.59
CA LYS A 468 0.17 8.40 11.46
C LYS A 468 -0.02 8.15 12.96
N ASP A 469 -1.25 7.81 13.41
CA ASP A 469 -1.55 7.56 14.82
C ASP A 469 -1.26 6.12 15.24
N VAL A 470 -0.99 5.23 14.28
CA VAL A 470 -0.76 3.80 14.51
C VAL A 470 0.51 3.55 15.32
N LEU A 471 1.64 4.12 14.93
CA LEU A 471 2.91 3.92 15.66
C LEU A 471 2.90 4.51 17.06
N PRO A 472 2.45 5.76 17.29
CA PRO A 472 2.28 6.28 18.64
C PRO A 472 1.39 5.39 19.53
N THR A 473 0.31 4.83 18.96
CA THR A 473 -0.58 3.91 19.67
C THR A 473 0.12 2.58 20.01
N LEU A 474 0.88 2.03 19.07
CA LEU A 474 1.63 0.81 19.30
C LEU A 474 2.66 1.01 20.44
N MET A 475 3.42 2.12 20.41
CA MET A 475 4.40 2.42 21.46
C MET A 475 3.72 2.60 22.83
N ASP A 476 2.61 3.31 22.89
CA ASP A 476 1.81 3.52 24.10
C ASP A 476 1.34 2.18 24.69
N VAL A 477 0.78 1.31 23.86
CA VAL A 477 0.27 -0.01 24.25
C VAL A 477 1.38 -0.91 24.81
N VAL A 478 2.58 -0.88 24.22
CA VAL A 478 3.71 -1.68 24.75
C VAL A 478 4.47 -1.00 25.90
N GLY A 479 3.99 0.15 26.36
CA GLY A 479 4.58 0.90 27.48
C GLY A 479 5.92 1.54 27.18
N LEU A 480 6.15 1.92 25.91
CA LEU A 480 7.35 2.65 25.48
C LEU A 480 7.09 4.16 25.41
N PRO A 481 8.12 5.00 25.62
CA PRO A 481 8.00 6.44 25.40
C PRO A 481 7.59 6.72 23.95
N ILE A 482 6.56 7.55 23.75
CA ILE A 482 6.17 8.03 22.42
C ILE A 482 7.25 9.01 21.95
N CYS A 483 7.79 8.78 20.75
CA CYS A 483 8.82 9.64 20.18
C CYS A 483 8.27 11.05 19.91
N SER A 484 9.04 12.08 20.25
CA SER A 484 8.67 13.49 20.07
C SER A 484 8.55 13.89 18.59
N GLU A 485 9.23 13.15 17.71
CA GLU A 485 9.25 13.35 16.27
C GLU A 485 7.96 12.91 15.56
N PHE A 486 7.13 12.10 16.23
CA PHE A 486 5.81 11.74 15.70
C PHE A 486 4.88 12.96 15.70
N LYS A 487 4.16 13.16 14.60
CA LYS A 487 3.04 14.10 14.49
C LYS A 487 1.68 13.45 14.79
N GLY A 488 1.63 12.13 14.73
CA GLY A 488 0.49 11.33 15.19
C GLY A 488 0.40 11.30 16.71
N LYS A 489 -0.74 10.88 17.22
CA LYS A 489 -1.03 10.75 18.65
C LYS A 489 -1.53 9.35 18.96
N SER A 490 -1.27 8.86 20.16
CA SER A 490 -1.90 7.60 20.60
C SER A 490 -3.43 7.72 20.56
N MET A 491 -4.08 6.75 19.95
CA MET A 491 -5.55 6.64 19.90
C MET A 491 -6.15 6.35 21.28
N LEU A 492 -5.31 6.06 22.26
CA LEU A 492 -5.72 5.86 23.68
C LEU A 492 -5.74 7.14 24.48
N THR A 493 -5.13 8.22 23.97
CA THR A 493 -5.09 9.51 24.66
C THR A 493 -6.47 10.16 24.61
N GLU A 494 -6.97 10.58 25.75
CA GLU A 494 -8.23 11.35 25.91
C GLU A 494 -8.05 12.79 25.42
N SER A 495 -7.64 12.98 24.18
CA SER A 495 -7.67 14.29 23.52
C SER A 495 -9.03 14.50 22.86
N ALA A 496 -9.38 15.75 22.60
CA ALA A 496 -10.60 16.05 21.84
C ALA A 496 -10.62 15.21 20.54
N PRO A 497 -11.69 14.45 20.26
CA PRO A 497 -11.76 13.62 19.07
C PRO A 497 -11.66 14.49 17.82
N ARG A 498 -10.97 14.01 16.80
CA ARG A 498 -10.97 14.66 15.50
C ARG A 498 -12.38 14.67 14.93
N THR A 499 -12.79 15.79 14.36
CA THR A 499 -14.06 15.94 13.66
C THR A 499 -13.94 15.62 12.17
N CYS A 500 -12.72 15.66 11.62
CA CYS A 500 -12.43 15.31 10.24
C CYS A 500 -11.02 14.72 10.10
N VAL A 501 -10.74 14.14 8.96
CA VAL A 501 -9.40 13.65 8.56
C VAL A 501 -8.98 14.30 7.25
N VAL A 502 -7.72 14.69 7.15
CA VAL A 502 -7.13 15.26 5.93
C VAL A 502 -6.18 14.24 5.32
N SER A 503 -6.45 13.83 4.09
CA SER A 503 -5.57 13.02 3.27
C SER A 503 -4.90 13.87 2.20
N GLU A 504 -3.70 13.48 1.76
CA GLU A 504 -2.87 14.31 0.88
C GLU A 504 -1.95 13.44 0.01
N TYR A 505 -1.76 13.81 -1.25
CA TYR A 505 -0.79 13.17 -2.13
C TYR A 505 -0.56 13.96 -3.43
N MET A 506 0.44 13.56 -4.22
CA MET A 506 0.79 14.21 -5.49
C MET A 506 0.70 13.27 -6.71
N GLY A 507 -0.05 12.20 -6.60
CA GLY A 507 -0.15 11.16 -7.63
C GLY A 507 0.98 10.11 -7.54
N PRO A 508 0.81 8.95 -8.18
CA PRO A 508 1.84 7.92 -8.22
C PRO A 508 3.06 8.38 -9.04
N GLY A 509 4.21 7.84 -8.71
CA GLY A 509 5.45 8.02 -9.45
C GLY A 509 6.33 9.13 -8.89
N CYS A 510 6.18 10.38 -9.30
CA CYS A 510 7.06 11.47 -8.87
C CYS A 510 6.31 12.54 -8.08
N PRO A 511 6.43 12.57 -6.75
CA PRO A 511 5.88 13.64 -5.91
C PRO A 511 6.80 14.87 -5.95
N ASP A 512 6.79 15.60 -7.06
CA ASP A 512 7.59 16.83 -7.22
C ASP A 512 6.90 18.00 -6.50
N MET A 513 7.43 18.34 -5.32
CA MET A 513 6.90 19.41 -4.46
C MET A 513 7.09 20.81 -5.06
N ILE A 514 7.93 20.96 -6.09
CA ILE A 514 8.22 22.26 -6.74
C ILE A 514 7.21 22.52 -7.87
N ASN A 515 7.00 21.54 -8.75
CA ASN A 515 6.34 21.75 -10.02
C ASN A 515 4.93 21.17 -10.10
N ARG A 516 4.51 20.37 -9.11
CA ARG A 516 3.22 19.70 -9.14
C ARG A 516 2.27 20.25 -8.08
N GLU A 517 0.98 20.06 -8.35
CA GLU A 517 -0.08 20.38 -7.40
C GLU A 517 -0.27 19.24 -6.42
N VAL A 518 -0.56 19.60 -5.17
CA VAL A 518 -0.99 18.68 -4.13
C VAL A 518 -2.48 18.45 -4.24
N TRP A 519 -2.88 17.20 -4.17
CA TRP A 519 -4.26 16.79 -3.99
C TRP A 519 -4.52 16.60 -2.51
N PHE A 520 -5.52 17.30 -2.00
CA PHE A 520 -6.03 17.15 -0.65
C PHE A 520 -7.43 16.56 -0.68
N SER A 521 -7.75 15.77 0.34
CA SER A 521 -9.12 15.43 0.68
C SER A 521 -9.35 15.69 2.15
N CYS A 522 -10.46 16.34 2.49
CA CYS A 522 -10.93 16.41 3.87
C CYS A 522 -12.28 15.72 3.98
N ARG A 523 -12.40 14.84 4.97
CA ARG A 523 -13.59 14.03 5.20
C ARG A 523 -14.08 14.13 6.62
N ASP A 524 -15.39 14.28 6.78
CA ASP A 524 -16.12 14.07 8.03
C ASP A 524 -17.32 13.12 7.83
N GLU A 525 -18.26 13.06 8.79
CA GLU A 525 -19.47 12.24 8.69
C GLU A 525 -20.48 12.75 7.64
N HIS A 526 -20.31 13.95 7.13
CA HIS A 526 -21.26 14.61 6.24
C HIS A 526 -20.70 14.76 4.82
N TYR A 527 -19.46 15.19 4.69
CA TYR A 527 -18.87 15.52 3.39
C TYR A 527 -17.52 14.84 3.16
N ILE A 528 -17.21 14.58 1.88
CA ILE A 528 -15.86 14.43 1.36
C ILE A 528 -15.63 15.62 0.44
N VAL A 529 -14.54 16.37 0.69
CA VAL A 529 -14.11 17.49 -0.13
C VAL A 529 -12.74 17.19 -0.70
N ALA A 530 -12.58 17.24 -2.02
CA ALA A 530 -11.30 17.13 -2.71
C ALA A 530 -10.88 18.48 -3.28
N TYR A 531 -9.68 18.92 -2.94
CA TYR A 531 -9.11 20.21 -3.32
C TYR A 531 -7.70 20.04 -3.87
N LYS A 532 -7.37 20.78 -4.92
CA LYS A 532 -6.11 20.67 -5.62
C LYS A 532 -5.45 22.03 -5.71
N VAL A 533 -4.19 22.14 -5.25
CA VAL A 533 -3.46 23.42 -5.23
C VAL A 533 -1.95 23.21 -5.22
N GLY A 534 -1.19 24.05 -5.95
CA GLY A 534 0.27 24.10 -5.88
C GLY A 534 0.78 24.72 -4.60
N LEU A 535 2.04 24.45 -4.24
CA LEU A 535 2.67 25.05 -3.05
C LEU A 535 3.24 26.46 -3.32
N ASN A 536 3.44 26.81 -4.57
CA ASN A 536 4.03 28.09 -5.02
C ASN A 536 3.00 29.13 -5.46
N VAL A 537 1.71 28.86 -5.27
CA VAL A 537 0.61 29.77 -5.59
C VAL A 537 -0.19 30.12 -4.33
N ASP A 538 -1.21 30.96 -4.46
CA ASP A 538 -2.13 31.25 -3.36
C ASP A 538 -3.14 30.11 -3.21
N PHE A 539 -3.49 29.77 -1.98
CA PHE A 539 -4.45 28.70 -1.68
C PHE A 539 -5.79 28.88 -2.41
N GLU A 540 -6.27 30.10 -2.48
CA GLU A 540 -7.55 30.47 -3.09
C GLU A 540 -7.58 30.26 -4.62
N SER A 541 -6.41 30.15 -5.26
CA SER A 541 -6.28 29.84 -6.69
C SER A 541 -6.46 28.35 -7.01
N GLY A 542 -6.54 27.51 -5.97
CA GLY A 542 -6.74 26.07 -6.13
C GLY A 542 -8.15 25.73 -6.62
N ASP A 543 -8.27 24.48 -7.07
CA ASP A 543 -9.49 23.93 -7.66
C ASP A 543 -10.26 23.05 -6.66
N LEU A 544 -11.54 23.35 -6.45
CA LEU A 544 -12.48 22.48 -5.74
C LEU A 544 -12.93 21.38 -6.71
N ALA A 545 -12.17 20.28 -6.72
CA ALA A 545 -12.33 19.23 -7.69
C ALA A 545 -13.59 18.37 -7.47
N GLU A 546 -13.83 17.97 -6.22
CA GLU A 546 -14.94 17.07 -5.90
C GLU A 546 -15.54 17.40 -4.52
N VAL A 547 -16.85 17.25 -4.42
CA VAL A 547 -17.60 17.29 -3.13
C VAL A 547 -18.69 16.22 -3.17
N TYR A 548 -18.79 15.44 -2.09
CA TYR A 548 -19.80 14.40 -1.91
C TYR A 548 -20.54 14.59 -0.61
N ASP A 549 -21.89 14.58 -0.64
CA ASP A 549 -22.76 14.65 0.53
C ASP A 549 -23.10 13.23 1.01
N LEU A 550 -22.36 12.73 1.98
CA LEU A 550 -22.48 11.36 2.48
C LEU A 550 -23.82 11.07 3.19
N LYS A 551 -24.54 12.09 3.65
CA LYS A 551 -25.87 11.91 4.23
C LYS A 551 -26.94 11.62 3.18
N LYS A 552 -26.79 12.19 1.98
CA LYS A 552 -27.72 11.97 0.86
C LYS A 552 -27.22 10.89 -0.10
N ASP A 553 -25.93 10.71 -0.17
CA ASP A 553 -25.23 9.79 -1.06
C ASP A 553 -24.09 9.09 -0.30
N PRO A 554 -24.41 8.13 0.58
CA PRO A 554 -23.43 7.45 1.43
C PRO A 554 -22.30 6.76 0.66
N GLU A 555 -22.54 6.39 -0.60
CA GLU A 555 -21.56 5.75 -1.49
C GLU A 555 -20.71 6.78 -2.26
N GLY A 556 -21.04 8.08 -2.17
CA GLY A 556 -20.29 9.13 -2.85
C GLY A 556 -20.30 9.03 -4.37
N TYR A 557 -21.46 8.79 -4.99
CA TYR A 557 -21.59 8.67 -6.44
C TYR A 557 -21.72 10.00 -7.18
N TYR A 558 -22.29 11.00 -6.51
CA TYR A 558 -22.68 12.26 -7.15
C TYR A 558 -21.79 13.40 -6.67
N ASN A 559 -20.87 13.83 -7.51
CA ASN A 559 -20.10 15.04 -7.27
C ASN A 559 -21.03 16.27 -7.34
N ILE A 560 -21.05 17.07 -6.28
CA ILE A 560 -21.89 18.25 -6.14
C ILE A 560 -21.07 19.55 -6.03
N ASN A 561 -19.80 19.56 -6.42
CA ASN A 561 -18.89 20.69 -6.28
C ASN A 561 -19.41 21.98 -6.96
N ASP A 562 -20.21 21.86 -8.02
CA ASP A 562 -20.84 22.94 -8.77
C ASP A 562 -22.19 23.43 -8.15
N LYS A 563 -22.69 22.74 -7.10
CA LYS A 563 -24.03 22.97 -6.52
C LYS A 563 -24.00 23.35 -5.04
N ILE A 564 -22.84 23.20 -4.40
CA ILE A 564 -22.67 23.48 -2.96
C ILE A 564 -22.05 24.86 -2.74
N GLY A 565 -22.55 25.60 -1.76
CA GLY A 565 -21.93 26.85 -1.32
C GLY A 565 -20.62 26.58 -0.56
N ARG A 566 -19.59 27.37 -0.82
CA ARG A 566 -18.32 27.23 -0.07
C ARG A 566 -18.48 27.45 1.43
N GLU A 567 -19.49 28.19 1.86
CA GLU A 567 -19.83 28.41 3.27
C GLU A 567 -20.25 27.12 3.99
N GLU A 568 -20.86 26.16 3.28
CA GLU A 568 -21.28 24.88 3.87
C GLU A 568 -20.09 23.95 4.18
N ILE A 569 -19.01 24.04 3.40
CA ILE A 569 -17.81 23.21 3.51
C ILE A 569 -16.57 24.00 3.95
N GLY A 570 -16.75 25.27 4.34
CA GLY A 570 -15.66 26.19 4.67
C GLY A 570 -14.72 25.63 5.75
N TYR A 571 -15.27 25.02 6.79
CA TYR A 571 -14.49 24.40 7.87
C TYR A 571 -13.59 23.23 7.40
N LEU A 572 -13.99 22.48 6.36
CA LEU A 572 -13.16 21.43 5.76
C LEU A 572 -12.07 22.03 4.87
N LEU A 573 -12.41 23.09 4.13
CA LEU A 573 -11.41 23.84 3.35
C LEU A 573 -10.39 24.52 4.25
N ASP A 574 -10.80 25.03 5.44
CA ASP A 574 -9.89 25.60 6.44
C ASP A 574 -8.92 24.53 6.99
N ALA A 575 -9.40 23.31 7.23
CA ALA A 575 -8.54 22.20 7.64
C ALA A 575 -7.52 21.83 6.54
N ILE A 576 -7.93 21.82 5.27
CA ILE A 576 -7.03 21.62 4.13
C ILE A 576 -6.02 22.79 4.05
N LYS A 577 -6.47 24.03 4.18
CA LYS A 577 -5.61 25.22 4.12
C LYS A 577 -4.54 25.21 5.20
N GLN A 578 -4.92 24.85 6.43
CA GLN A 578 -3.96 24.70 7.52
C GLN A 578 -2.87 23.67 7.16
N ARG A 579 -3.27 22.53 6.63
CA ARG A 579 -2.32 21.49 6.22
C ARG A 579 -1.43 21.94 5.03
N TRP A 580 -2.00 22.63 4.06
CA TRP A 580 -1.26 23.21 2.93
C TRP A 580 -0.18 24.20 3.40
N LEU A 581 -0.49 25.05 4.38
CA LEU A 581 0.47 25.99 4.97
C LEU A 581 1.66 25.24 5.62
N GLU A 582 1.39 24.20 6.39
CA GLU A 582 2.42 23.37 7.02
C GLU A 582 3.36 22.75 5.96
N ILE A 583 2.81 22.16 4.89
CA ILE A 583 3.61 21.55 3.81
C ILE A 583 4.45 22.62 3.11
N LYS A 584 3.87 23.78 2.82
CA LYS A 584 4.56 24.89 2.15
C LYS A 584 5.76 25.36 2.96
N GLU A 585 5.61 25.56 4.25
CA GLU A 585 6.68 25.95 5.17
C GLU A 585 7.79 24.89 5.23
N GLU A 586 7.44 23.63 5.51
CA GLU A 586 8.40 22.52 5.60
C GLU A 586 9.13 22.28 4.27
N THR A 587 8.44 22.40 3.14
CA THR A 587 9.05 22.28 1.81
C THR A 587 10.07 23.39 1.56
N SER A 588 9.72 24.63 1.91
CA SER A 588 10.63 25.78 1.78
C SER A 588 11.90 25.59 2.61
N ASP A 589 11.74 25.18 3.87
CA ASP A 589 12.87 24.94 4.78
C ASP A 589 13.76 23.79 4.29
N PHE A 590 13.16 22.71 3.79
CA PHE A 590 13.88 21.58 3.22
C PHE A 590 14.73 22.01 2.01
N LEU A 591 14.16 22.77 1.07
CA LEU A 591 14.84 23.23 -0.15
C LEU A 591 15.98 24.21 0.17
N GLN A 592 15.81 25.09 1.16
CA GLN A 592 16.88 25.96 1.62
C GLN A 592 18.06 25.20 2.24
N ASN A 593 17.76 24.09 2.93
CA ASN A 593 18.79 23.28 3.60
C ASN A 593 19.51 22.31 2.64
N ILE A 594 18.82 21.80 1.61
CA ILE A 594 19.44 20.90 0.64
C ILE A 594 20.37 21.62 -0.33
N SER A 595 20.18 22.94 -0.52
CA SER A 595 20.99 23.80 -1.40
C SER A 595 22.24 24.35 -0.71
N LYS A 596 22.38 24.14 0.60
CA LYS A 596 23.59 24.48 1.39
C LYS A 596 24.55 23.29 1.44
#